data_cc160b3c78cd2343e01675a734d6e41f
#
_entry.id   cc160b3c78cd2343e01675a734d6e41f
#
_cell.length_a   1.000
_cell.length_b   1.000
_cell.length_c   1.000
_cell.angle_alpha   90.00
_cell.angle_beta   90.00
_cell.angle_gamma   90.00
#
_symmetry.space_group_name_H-M   'P 1'
#
loop_
_entity.id
_entity.type
_entity.pdbx_description
1 polymer ?
#
loop_
_entity_poly.entity_id
_entity_poly.type
_entity_poly.pdbx_seq_one_letter_code
_entity_poly.pdbx_strand_id
1 'polypeptide(L)'
;MTGVDDLNQTFELLLSGRIDATLNSEVTFYDYMKAHPDANIKIAVLADNASEVGIPFRKGEETASLREAVNEILDEMRESGELSELSVKYFGTDISQAE
;
A
#
# COMPACT_ATOMS: atom_id res chain seq x y z
N MET A 1 10.16 19.07 10.68
CA MET A 1 9.29 18.24 9.81
C MET A 1 8.56 19.14 8.82
N THR A 2 8.50 18.75 7.56
CA THR A 2 7.82 19.49 6.51
C THR A 2 6.46 18.89 6.22
N GLY A 3 5.40 19.71 6.26
CA GLY A 3 4.05 19.27 5.92
C GLY A 3 3.80 19.41 4.42
N VAL A 4 3.03 18.50 3.86
CA VAL A 4 2.62 18.50 2.45
C VAL A 4 1.12 18.21 2.34
N ASP A 5 0.53 18.62 1.24
CA ASP A 5 -0.91 18.42 0.99
C ASP A 5 -1.21 17.08 0.34
N ASP A 6 -0.27 16.52 -0.40
CA ASP A 6 -0.42 15.22 -1.03
C ASP A 6 0.91 14.47 -1.13
N LEU A 7 0.83 13.21 -1.53
CA LEU A 7 1.96 12.31 -1.60
C LEU A 7 2.94 12.67 -2.72
N ASN A 8 2.44 13.13 -3.85
CA ASN A 8 3.31 13.53 -4.97
C ASN A 8 4.23 14.66 -4.57
N GLN A 9 3.77 15.60 -3.76
CA GLN A 9 4.60 16.68 -3.22
C GLN A 9 5.75 16.12 -2.38
N THR A 10 5.51 15.07 -1.62
CA THR A 10 6.54 14.41 -0.82
C THR A 10 7.69 13.90 -1.70
N PHE A 11 7.36 13.21 -2.78
CA PHE A 11 8.37 12.70 -3.70
C PHE A 11 9.09 13.81 -4.47
N GLU A 12 8.37 14.87 -4.84
CA GLU A 12 8.97 16.04 -5.49
C GLU A 12 9.98 16.73 -4.57
N LEU A 13 9.66 16.89 -3.30
CA LEU A 13 10.58 17.48 -2.32
C LEU A 13 11.82 16.61 -2.15
N LEU A 14 11.65 15.30 -2.10
CA LEU A 14 12.75 14.36 -1.96
C LEU A 14 13.67 14.39 -3.19
N LEU A 15 13.09 14.34 -4.38
CA LEU A 15 13.86 14.36 -5.63
C LEU A 15 14.57 15.69 -5.88
N SER A 16 13.99 16.80 -5.43
CA SER A 16 14.61 18.13 -5.56
C SER A 16 15.69 18.40 -4.53
N GLY A 17 15.86 17.50 -3.55
CA GLY A 17 16.85 17.68 -2.50
C GLY A 17 16.43 18.62 -1.37
N ARG A 18 15.17 19.03 -1.34
CA ARG A 18 14.66 19.88 -0.25
C ARG A 18 14.46 19.14 1.05
N ILE A 19 14.24 17.83 0.96
CA ILE A 19 14.23 16.92 2.12
C ILE A 19 15.12 15.73 1.80
N ASP A 20 15.59 15.06 2.84
CA ASP A 20 16.55 13.96 2.70
C ASP A 20 15.86 12.59 2.75
N ALA A 21 14.73 12.50 3.44
CA ALA A 21 14.02 11.25 3.64
C ALA A 21 12.54 11.51 3.93
N THR A 22 11.74 10.47 3.71
CA THR A 22 10.32 10.48 4.07
C THR A 22 9.92 9.12 4.62
N LEU A 23 8.85 9.09 5.43
CA LEU A 23 8.27 7.88 5.96
C LEU A 23 6.90 7.69 5.33
N ASN A 24 6.72 6.57 4.65
CA ASN A 24 5.45 6.28 3.99
C ASN A 24 5.26 4.78 3.81
N SER A 25 4.11 4.37 3.28
CA SER A 25 3.85 2.96 3.04
C SER A 25 4.69 2.42 1.89
N GLU A 26 5.08 1.17 2.01
CA GLU A 26 5.83 0.45 0.98
C GLU A 26 5.07 0.40 -0.35
N VAL A 27 3.75 0.19 -0.28
CA VAL A 27 2.86 0.13 -1.44
C VAL A 27 2.92 1.41 -2.26
N THR A 28 2.88 2.53 -1.58
CA THR A 28 2.97 3.86 -2.18
C THR A 28 4.27 4.05 -2.94
N PHE A 29 5.37 3.60 -2.38
CA PHE A 29 6.68 3.65 -3.04
C PHE A 29 6.69 2.83 -4.32
N TYR A 30 6.20 1.59 -4.28
CA TYR A 30 6.16 0.72 -5.45
C TYR A 30 5.28 1.29 -6.57
N ASP A 31 4.14 1.86 -6.22
CA ASP A 31 3.24 2.48 -7.19
C ASP A 31 3.89 3.68 -7.85
N TYR A 32 4.55 4.53 -7.06
CA TYR A 32 5.28 5.69 -7.58
C TYR A 32 6.41 5.27 -8.52
N MET A 33 7.20 4.27 -8.14
CA MET A 33 8.32 3.80 -8.96
C MET A 33 7.87 3.15 -10.26
N LYS A 34 6.68 2.56 -10.27
CA LYS A 34 6.10 2.00 -11.49
C LYS A 34 5.78 3.10 -12.51
N ALA A 35 5.31 4.24 -12.03
CA ALA A 35 5.02 5.41 -12.87
C ALA A 35 6.29 6.21 -13.20
N HIS A 36 7.31 6.16 -12.34
CA HIS A 36 8.54 6.93 -12.46
C HIS A 36 9.78 6.03 -12.27
N PRO A 37 10.04 5.09 -13.21
CA PRO A 37 11.11 4.10 -13.02
C PRO A 37 12.52 4.69 -12.92
N ASP A 38 12.72 5.91 -13.43
CA ASP A 38 14.02 6.59 -13.38
C ASP A 38 14.23 7.45 -12.14
N ALA A 39 13.26 7.50 -11.23
CA ALA A 39 13.37 8.29 -10.02
C ALA A 39 14.51 7.77 -9.13
N ASN A 40 15.38 8.67 -8.69
CA ASN A 40 16.57 8.32 -7.90
C ASN A 40 16.25 8.30 -6.40
N ILE A 41 15.37 7.39 -6.00
CA ILE A 41 14.95 7.15 -4.62
C ILE A 41 14.95 5.66 -4.34
N LYS A 42 15.13 5.30 -3.07
CA LYS A 42 15.14 3.90 -2.65
C LYS A 42 14.54 3.74 -1.26
N ILE A 43 14.14 2.53 -0.93
CA ILE A 43 13.78 2.16 0.42
C ILE A 43 15.08 1.96 1.21
N ALA A 44 15.28 2.75 2.25
CA ALA A 44 16.47 2.62 3.12
C ALA A 44 16.26 1.56 4.19
N VAL A 45 15.07 1.50 4.77
CA VAL A 45 14.73 0.56 5.85
C VAL A 45 13.23 0.35 5.88
N LEU A 46 12.81 -0.87 6.24
CA LEU A 46 11.41 -1.19 6.49
C LEU A 46 11.16 -1.19 8.00
N ALA A 47 9.96 -0.77 8.41
CA ALA A 47 9.57 -0.85 9.81
C ALA A 47 9.45 -2.31 10.26
N ASP A 48 9.66 -2.55 11.54
CA ASP A 48 9.62 -3.91 12.10
C ASP A 48 8.24 -4.55 12.02
N ASN A 49 7.19 -3.74 12.03
CA ASN A 49 5.81 -4.23 12.01
C ASN A 49 5.09 -3.81 10.74
N ALA A 50 4.50 -4.78 10.06
CA ALA A 50 3.61 -4.50 8.94
C ALA A 50 2.33 -3.85 9.45
N SER A 51 1.81 -2.85 8.71
CA SER A 51 0.50 -2.29 9.00
C SER A 51 -0.57 -3.06 8.24
N GLU A 52 -1.73 -3.18 8.85
CA GLU A 52 -2.89 -3.81 8.23
C GLU A 52 -3.81 -2.74 7.67
N VAL A 53 -4.42 -3.04 6.53
CA VAL A 53 -5.46 -2.19 5.95
C VAL A 53 -6.75 -2.97 5.89
N GLY A 54 -7.86 -2.27 5.91
CA GLY A 54 -9.17 -2.90 5.87
C GLY A 54 -10.14 -2.09 5.01
N ILE A 55 -11.18 -2.75 4.54
CA ILE A 55 -12.26 -2.13 3.81
C ILE A 55 -13.31 -1.69 4.83
N PRO A 56 -13.54 -0.39 5.02
CA PRO A 56 -14.49 0.07 6.05
C PRO A 56 -15.94 -0.05 5.60
N PHE A 57 -16.78 -0.43 6.54
CA PHE A 57 -18.23 -0.49 6.36
C PHE A 57 -18.91 0.33 7.44
N ARG A 58 -20.12 0.80 7.16
CA ARG A 58 -20.92 1.45 8.18
C ARG A 58 -21.20 0.45 9.31
N LYS A 59 -21.07 0.88 10.56
CA LYS A 59 -21.42 0.04 11.71
C LYS A 59 -22.91 -0.27 11.73
N GLY A 60 -23.27 -1.48 12.11
CA GLY A 60 -24.63 -1.94 12.28
C GLY A 60 -24.88 -3.28 11.62
N GLU A 61 -26.04 -3.86 11.95
CA GLU A 61 -26.44 -5.15 11.38
C GLU A 61 -26.79 -5.08 9.90
N GLU A 62 -27.13 -3.90 9.41
CA GLU A 62 -27.48 -3.63 8.02
C GLU A 62 -26.37 -4.02 7.03
N THR A 63 -25.12 -3.90 7.47
CA THR A 63 -23.95 -4.17 6.64
C THR A 63 -23.27 -5.48 6.97
N ALA A 64 -23.76 -6.22 7.97
CA ALA A 64 -23.11 -7.44 8.43
C ALA A 64 -23.03 -8.52 7.34
N SER A 65 -24.11 -8.73 6.58
CA SER A 65 -24.12 -9.73 5.51
C SER A 65 -23.18 -9.38 4.37
N LEU A 66 -23.09 -8.09 4.02
CA LEU A 66 -22.16 -7.61 3.00
C LEU A 66 -20.71 -7.79 3.45
N ARG A 67 -20.43 -7.42 4.70
CA ARG A 67 -19.09 -7.56 5.29
C ARG A 67 -18.65 -9.02 5.30
N GLU A 68 -19.53 -9.93 5.72
CA GLU A 68 -19.24 -11.36 5.72
C GLU A 68 -18.98 -11.89 4.31
N ALA A 69 -19.78 -11.47 3.33
CA ALA A 69 -19.60 -11.87 1.95
C ALA A 69 -18.26 -11.38 1.39
N VAL A 70 -17.86 -10.15 1.68
CA VAL A 70 -16.58 -9.60 1.25
C VAL A 70 -15.43 -10.36 1.92
N ASN A 71 -15.52 -10.67 3.21
CA ASN A 71 -14.49 -11.41 3.92
C ASN A 71 -14.34 -12.83 3.34
N GLU A 72 -15.43 -13.50 3.01
CA GLU A 72 -15.39 -14.83 2.38
C GLU A 72 -14.70 -14.79 1.02
N ILE A 73 -15.02 -13.78 0.21
CA ILE A 73 -14.39 -13.62 -1.11
C ILE A 73 -12.90 -13.31 -0.97
N LEU A 74 -12.51 -12.47 -0.02
CA LEU A 74 -11.10 -12.18 0.24
C LEU A 74 -10.33 -13.44 0.67
N ASP A 75 -10.93 -14.28 1.51
CA ASP A 75 -10.33 -15.55 1.92
C ASP A 75 -10.16 -16.50 0.73
N GLU A 76 -11.18 -16.60 -0.14
CA GLU A 76 -11.09 -17.39 -1.35
C GLU A 76 -10.01 -16.88 -2.30
N MET A 77 -9.90 -15.58 -2.47
CA MET A 77 -8.87 -14.96 -3.32
C MET A 77 -7.46 -15.20 -2.75
N ARG A 78 -7.34 -15.21 -1.43
CA ARG A 78 -6.06 -15.52 -0.77
C ARG A 78 -5.67 -16.99 -1.00
N GLU A 79 -6.61 -17.90 -0.82
CA GLU A 79 -6.38 -19.34 -0.98
C GLU A 79 -6.10 -19.72 -2.45
N SER A 80 -6.77 -19.07 -3.41
CA SER A 80 -6.58 -19.34 -4.83
C SER A 80 -5.33 -18.70 -5.43
N GLY A 81 -4.70 -17.77 -4.71
CA GLY A 81 -3.54 -17.03 -5.18
C GLY A 81 -3.87 -15.77 -5.98
N GLU A 82 -5.14 -15.42 -6.14
CA GLU A 82 -5.54 -14.21 -6.89
C GLU A 82 -5.01 -12.93 -6.24
N LEU A 83 -5.00 -12.85 -4.89
CA LEU A 83 -4.47 -11.68 -4.19
C LEU A 83 -2.98 -11.54 -4.44
N SER A 84 -2.23 -12.64 -4.42
CA SER A 84 -0.79 -12.64 -4.72
C SER A 84 -0.53 -12.20 -6.15
N GLU A 85 -1.32 -12.69 -7.11
CA GLU A 85 -1.20 -12.30 -8.52
C GLU A 85 -1.46 -10.81 -8.72
N LEU A 86 -2.50 -10.27 -8.10
CA LEU A 86 -2.82 -8.86 -8.18
C LEU A 86 -1.73 -8.00 -7.54
N SER A 87 -1.20 -8.45 -6.41
CA SER A 87 -0.10 -7.75 -5.73
C SER A 87 1.14 -7.66 -6.60
N VAL A 88 1.55 -8.75 -7.20
CA VAL A 88 2.71 -8.78 -8.10
C VAL A 88 2.46 -7.93 -9.34
N LYS A 89 1.24 -7.99 -9.89
CA LYS A 89 0.88 -7.22 -11.08
C LYS A 89 0.99 -5.71 -10.85
N TYR A 90 0.50 -5.22 -9.71
CA TYR A 90 0.45 -3.78 -9.45
C TYR A 90 1.65 -3.23 -8.69
N PHE A 91 2.30 -4.02 -7.87
CA PHE A 91 3.39 -3.56 -7.01
C PHE A 91 4.74 -4.25 -7.28
N GLY A 92 4.76 -5.26 -8.14
CA GLY A 92 5.98 -5.98 -8.46
C GLY A 92 6.43 -6.99 -7.41
N THR A 93 5.72 -7.08 -6.31
CA THR A 93 5.99 -7.99 -5.19
C THR A 93 4.71 -8.37 -4.48
N ASP A 94 4.71 -9.50 -3.79
CA ASP A 94 3.55 -9.96 -3.04
C ASP A 94 3.52 -9.32 -1.64
N ILE A 95 2.58 -8.39 -1.45
CA ILE A 95 2.33 -7.73 -0.16
C ILE A 95 1.00 -8.19 0.46
N SER A 96 0.35 -9.19 -0.14
CA SER A 96 -0.96 -9.68 0.31
C SER A 96 -0.90 -10.62 1.50
N GLN A 97 0.28 -11.12 1.83
CA GLN A 97 0.46 -12.07 2.92
C GLN A 97 0.97 -11.35 4.17
N ALA A 98 0.48 -11.79 5.34
CA ALA A 98 1.03 -11.34 6.60
C ALA A 98 2.44 -11.91 6.80
N GLU A 99 3.31 -11.09 7.34
CA GLU A 99 4.66 -11.54 7.71
C GLU A 99 4.67 -12.36 8.99
#